data_ee303fac87c373bcc525a75a00ef63a5
#
_entry.id   ee303fac87c373bcc525a75a00ef63a5
#
_cell.length_a   1.000
_cell.length_b   1.000
_cell.length_c   1.000
_cell.angle_alpha   90.00
_cell.angle_beta   90.00
_cell.angle_gamma   90.00
#
_symmetry.space_group_name_H-M   'P 1'
#
loop_
_entity.id
_entity.type
_entity.pdbx_description
1 polymer ?
#
loop_
_entity_poly.entity_id
_entity_poly.type
_entity_poly.pdbx_seq_one_letter_code
_entity_poly.pdbx_strand_id
1 'polypeptide(L)'
;MWRSKNLRALCDRLDLQLVVKAPPGAFADAGAPLARLSKPVEAADEDALCACFNLGSDRDFRSDPCFGLIVLSEIASKALSPGVNDPGTAIHTIRAIQRVLHKWSVTLAEKADEDTDPEDQTQRVFLPGISVRHALECGFDPISFDGANRPVITRTLLSALSGLKAQDEALFSAQADELAQAMLA
;
A
#
# COMPACT_ATOMS: atom_id res chain seq x y z
N MET A 1 -12.16 -9.69 1.87
CA MET A 1 -11.70 -10.03 0.48
C MET A 1 -12.70 -9.47 -0.52
N TRP A 2 -12.27 -8.63 -1.42
CA TRP A 2 -13.09 -8.09 -2.49
C TRP A 2 -13.64 -9.17 -3.40
N ARG A 3 -14.89 -9.01 -3.81
CA ARG A 3 -15.45 -9.78 -4.91
C ARG A 3 -15.29 -9.00 -6.23
N SER A 4 -14.03 -8.76 -6.64
CA SER A 4 -13.71 -7.93 -7.82
C SER A 4 -14.40 -8.40 -9.11
N LYS A 5 -14.51 -9.70 -9.33
CA LYS A 5 -15.23 -10.27 -10.50
C LYS A 5 -16.72 -9.91 -10.50
N ASN A 6 -17.38 -9.95 -9.33
CA ASN A 6 -18.79 -9.59 -9.21
C ASN A 6 -19.01 -8.10 -9.41
N LEU A 7 -18.09 -7.26 -8.89
CA LEU A 7 -18.18 -5.81 -9.05
C LEU A 7 -18.03 -5.38 -10.51
N ARG A 8 -17.07 -5.97 -11.25
CA ARG A 8 -16.93 -5.73 -12.69
C ARG A 8 -18.18 -6.13 -13.45
N ALA A 9 -18.69 -7.34 -13.23
CA ALA A 9 -19.91 -7.84 -13.90
C ALA A 9 -21.14 -6.94 -13.63
N LEU A 10 -21.26 -6.38 -12.42
CA LEU A 10 -22.31 -5.41 -12.10
C LEU A 10 -22.13 -4.10 -12.84
N CYS A 11 -20.92 -3.56 -12.88
CA CYS A 11 -20.61 -2.33 -13.62
C CYS A 11 -20.86 -2.49 -15.13
N ASP A 12 -20.51 -3.66 -15.70
CA ASP A 12 -20.76 -3.98 -17.11
C ASP A 12 -22.27 -4.05 -17.39
N ARG A 13 -23.03 -4.78 -16.56
CA ARG A 13 -24.49 -4.90 -16.67
C ARG A 13 -25.20 -3.56 -16.59
N LEU A 14 -24.74 -2.68 -15.72
CA LEU A 14 -25.35 -1.37 -15.46
C LEU A 14 -24.79 -0.27 -16.38
N ASP A 15 -23.80 -0.60 -17.22
CA ASP A 15 -23.09 0.34 -18.09
C ASP A 15 -22.62 1.58 -17.31
N LEU A 16 -21.90 1.37 -16.19
CA LEU A 16 -21.35 2.44 -15.36
C LEU A 16 -19.87 2.25 -15.05
N GLN A 17 -19.20 3.34 -14.70
CA GLN A 17 -17.87 3.33 -14.14
C GLN A 17 -17.93 3.50 -12.62
N LEU A 18 -17.06 2.83 -11.90
CA LEU A 18 -16.95 2.86 -10.45
C LEU A 18 -15.51 3.16 -10.03
N VAL A 19 -15.35 4.19 -9.21
CA VAL A 19 -14.06 4.55 -8.59
C VAL A 19 -14.12 4.20 -7.11
N VAL A 20 -13.31 3.25 -6.69
CA VAL A 20 -13.22 2.84 -5.28
C VAL A 20 -12.59 3.96 -4.46
N LYS A 21 -13.18 4.28 -3.32
CA LYS A 21 -12.69 5.28 -2.36
C LYS A 21 -12.13 4.66 -1.09
N ALA A 22 -12.64 3.49 -0.71
CA ALA A 22 -12.14 2.71 0.40
C ALA A 22 -11.38 1.48 -0.13
N PRO A 23 -10.06 1.58 -0.42
CA PRO A 23 -9.27 0.43 -0.85
C PRO A 23 -9.16 -0.60 0.28
N PRO A 24 -8.72 -1.84 -0.02
CA PRO A 24 -8.47 -2.85 1.02
C PRO A 24 -7.56 -2.31 2.12
N GLY A 25 -7.94 -2.55 3.37
CA GLY A 25 -7.23 -2.06 4.56
C GLY A 25 -7.58 -0.64 4.99
N ALA A 26 -8.34 0.11 4.19
CA ALA A 26 -8.84 1.41 4.61
C ALA A 26 -9.89 1.26 5.72
N PHE A 27 -9.85 2.17 6.69
CA PHE A 27 -10.92 2.29 7.68
C PHE A 27 -12.16 2.90 7.00
N ALA A 28 -13.29 2.23 7.13
CA ALA A 28 -14.56 2.70 6.56
C ALA A 28 -15.37 3.39 7.66
N ASP A 29 -15.35 4.71 7.68
CA ASP A 29 -16.18 5.51 8.58
C ASP A 29 -17.66 5.41 8.18
N ALA A 30 -18.55 5.47 9.17
CA ALA A 30 -19.97 5.53 8.93
C ALA A 30 -20.31 6.81 8.15
N GLY A 31 -20.94 6.64 6.98
CA GLY A 31 -21.29 7.76 6.10
C GLY A 31 -20.20 8.16 5.09
N ALA A 32 -18.98 7.60 5.17
CA ALA A 32 -17.98 7.79 4.14
C ALA A 32 -18.29 6.93 2.89
N PRO A 33 -18.07 7.46 1.68
CA PRO A 33 -18.37 6.70 0.47
C PRO A 33 -17.35 5.57 0.27
N LEU A 34 -17.81 4.34 0.08
CA LEU A 34 -16.96 3.20 -0.32
C LEU A 34 -16.48 3.32 -1.77
N ALA A 35 -17.33 3.88 -2.63
CA ALA A 35 -17.03 4.12 -4.04
C ALA A 35 -17.81 5.32 -4.57
N ARG A 36 -17.41 5.81 -5.75
CA ARG A 36 -18.18 6.78 -6.55
C ARG A 36 -18.59 6.15 -7.87
N LEU A 37 -19.81 6.41 -8.28
CA LEU A 37 -20.38 5.92 -9.53
C LEU A 37 -20.43 7.05 -10.56
N SER A 38 -20.32 6.73 -11.85
CA SER A 38 -20.41 7.70 -12.95
C SER A 38 -21.85 8.21 -13.18
N LYS A 39 -22.85 7.45 -12.72
CA LYS A 39 -24.27 7.82 -12.80
C LYS A 39 -25.03 7.24 -11.60
N PRO A 40 -26.21 7.82 -11.26
CA PRO A 40 -27.10 7.26 -10.24
C PRO A 40 -27.58 5.87 -10.64
N VAL A 41 -27.85 5.02 -9.64
CA VAL A 41 -28.43 3.67 -9.79
C VAL A 41 -29.68 3.56 -8.92
N GLU A 42 -30.48 2.53 -9.18
CA GLU A 42 -31.61 2.19 -8.32
C GLU A 42 -31.14 1.57 -6.99
N ALA A 43 -31.94 1.66 -5.94
CA ALA A 43 -31.58 1.19 -4.60
C ALA A 43 -31.19 -0.31 -4.59
N ALA A 44 -31.85 -1.16 -5.35
CA ALA A 44 -31.51 -2.58 -5.45
C ALA A 44 -30.13 -2.84 -6.07
N ASP A 45 -29.70 -2.02 -7.03
CA ASP A 45 -28.39 -2.10 -7.64
C ASP A 45 -27.31 -1.50 -6.71
N GLU A 46 -27.64 -0.45 -5.94
CA GLU A 46 -26.77 0.10 -4.91
C GLU A 46 -26.47 -0.95 -3.83
N ASP A 47 -27.50 -1.65 -3.33
CA ASP A 47 -27.34 -2.74 -2.38
C ASP A 47 -26.47 -3.87 -2.94
N ALA A 48 -26.65 -4.24 -4.21
CA ALA A 48 -25.84 -5.25 -4.88
C ALA A 48 -24.37 -4.82 -5.02
N LEU A 49 -24.10 -3.56 -5.33
CA LEU A 49 -22.77 -2.99 -5.38
C LEU A 49 -22.12 -2.95 -3.98
N CYS A 50 -22.85 -2.51 -2.97
CA CYS A 50 -22.39 -2.49 -1.58
C CYS A 50 -22.03 -3.89 -1.08
N ALA A 51 -22.82 -4.93 -1.43
CA ALA A 51 -22.54 -6.32 -1.08
C ALA A 51 -21.25 -6.89 -1.68
N CYS A 52 -20.63 -6.19 -2.66
CA CYS A 52 -19.31 -6.53 -3.17
C CYS A 52 -18.16 -6.07 -2.27
N PHE A 53 -18.42 -5.16 -1.32
CA PHE A 53 -17.45 -4.69 -0.34
C PHE A 53 -17.58 -5.53 0.93
N ASN A 54 -16.50 -6.20 1.31
CA ASN A 54 -16.46 -6.96 2.56
C ASN A 54 -15.90 -6.06 3.66
N LEU A 55 -16.76 -5.65 4.59
CA LEU A 55 -16.38 -4.92 5.79
C LEU A 55 -16.11 -5.93 6.92
N GLY A 56 -15.00 -5.75 7.61
CA GLY A 56 -14.58 -6.61 8.72
C GLY A 56 -13.87 -5.80 9.80
N SER A 57 -13.67 -6.41 10.96
CA SER A 57 -12.94 -5.79 12.09
C SER A 57 -11.44 -5.85 11.93
N ASP A 58 -10.93 -6.76 11.08
CA ASP A 58 -9.52 -7.05 10.98
C ASP A 58 -8.99 -6.86 9.55
N ARG A 59 -7.72 -6.45 9.47
CA ARG A 59 -6.99 -6.39 8.21
C ARG A 59 -6.52 -7.79 7.80
N ASP A 60 -6.42 -8.03 6.50
CA ASP A 60 -5.99 -9.31 5.94
C ASP A 60 -4.78 -9.13 5.00
N PHE A 61 -3.71 -9.89 5.21
CA PHE A 61 -2.49 -9.86 4.40
C PHE A 61 -2.71 -10.13 2.91
N ARG A 62 -3.77 -10.85 2.54
CA ARG A 62 -4.04 -11.21 1.14
C ARG A 62 -4.66 -10.06 0.36
N SER A 63 -5.43 -9.24 1.05
CA SER A 63 -6.17 -8.13 0.43
C SER A 63 -5.50 -6.78 0.62
N ASP A 64 -4.62 -6.64 1.62
CA ASP A 64 -3.97 -5.40 2.01
C ASP A 64 -2.45 -5.54 2.05
N PRO A 65 -1.76 -5.20 0.96
CA PRO A 65 -0.29 -5.30 0.89
C PRO A 65 0.43 -4.39 1.90
N CYS A 66 -0.14 -3.24 2.25
CA CYS A 66 0.46 -2.35 3.25
C CYS A 66 0.41 -2.95 4.65
N PHE A 67 -0.55 -3.82 4.95
CA PHE A 67 -0.62 -4.48 6.25
C PHE A 67 0.64 -5.31 6.55
N GLY A 68 1.19 -5.99 5.55
CA GLY A 68 2.46 -6.71 5.71
C GLY A 68 3.64 -5.80 6.04
N LEU A 69 3.72 -4.63 5.41
CA LEU A 69 4.76 -3.63 5.70
C LEU A 69 4.61 -3.06 7.12
N ILE A 70 3.38 -2.76 7.55
CA ILE A 70 3.09 -2.28 8.90
C ILE A 70 3.50 -3.32 9.95
N VAL A 71 3.13 -4.59 9.77
CA VAL A 71 3.52 -5.64 10.72
C VAL A 71 5.04 -5.81 10.82
N LEU A 72 5.75 -5.75 9.70
CA LEU A 72 7.21 -5.76 9.71
C LEU A 72 7.76 -4.53 10.45
N SER A 73 7.21 -3.36 10.20
CA SER A 73 7.58 -2.13 10.88
C SER A 73 7.37 -2.23 12.40
N GLU A 74 6.22 -2.74 12.85
CA GLU A 74 5.91 -2.98 14.27
C GLU A 74 6.87 -3.97 14.94
N ILE A 75 7.29 -5.01 14.22
CA ILE A 75 8.33 -5.95 14.72
C ILE A 75 9.64 -5.23 14.97
N ALA A 76 10.08 -4.37 14.04
CA ALA A 76 11.30 -3.60 14.21
C ALA A 76 11.18 -2.57 15.34
N SER A 77 10.08 -1.83 15.42
CA SER A 77 9.79 -0.88 16.48
C SER A 77 9.79 -1.55 17.86
N LYS A 78 9.15 -2.71 17.96
CA LYS A 78 9.16 -3.49 19.21
C LYS A 78 10.57 -3.94 19.59
N ALA A 79 11.39 -4.36 18.62
CA ALA A 79 12.78 -4.73 18.84
C ALA A 79 13.63 -3.56 19.37
N LEU A 80 13.30 -2.32 18.94
CA LEU A 80 13.99 -1.10 19.38
C LEU A 80 13.50 -0.57 20.73
N SER A 81 12.41 -1.10 21.26
CA SER A 81 11.87 -0.67 22.56
C SER A 81 12.89 -0.82 23.70
N PRO A 82 12.85 0.03 24.73
CA PRO A 82 13.82 -0.03 25.85
C PRO A 82 13.88 -1.38 26.56
N GLY A 83 12.76 -2.11 26.60
CA GLY A 83 12.68 -3.41 27.28
C GLY A 83 13.27 -4.57 26.46
N VAL A 84 13.30 -4.47 25.12
CA VAL A 84 13.85 -5.51 24.23
C VAL A 84 15.28 -5.16 23.80
N ASN A 85 15.49 -3.94 23.34
CA ASN A 85 16.79 -3.36 22.95
C ASN A 85 17.62 -4.25 22.00
N ASP A 86 16.97 -4.76 20.93
CA ASP A 86 17.59 -5.62 19.92
C ASP A 86 17.69 -4.91 18.56
N PRO A 87 18.74 -4.11 18.33
CA PRO A 87 18.92 -3.45 17.03
C PRO A 87 19.22 -4.44 15.89
N GLY A 88 19.69 -5.65 16.19
CA GLY A 88 19.95 -6.67 15.19
C GLY A 88 18.67 -7.11 14.48
N THR A 89 17.62 -7.42 15.24
CA THR A 89 16.29 -7.74 14.70
C THR A 89 15.72 -6.57 13.88
N ALA A 90 15.86 -5.33 14.38
CA ALA A 90 15.40 -4.16 13.63
C ALA A 90 16.12 -4.02 12.27
N ILE A 91 17.44 -4.16 12.24
CA ILE A 91 18.25 -4.13 11.00
C ILE A 91 17.79 -5.23 10.03
N HIS A 92 17.60 -6.44 10.54
CA HIS A 92 17.13 -7.56 9.71
C HIS A 92 15.76 -7.27 9.09
N THR A 93 14.86 -6.70 9.87
CA THR A 93 13.50 -6.35 9.43
C THR A 93 13.50 -5.21 8.40
N ILE A 94 14.33 -4.15 8.59
CA ILE A 94 14.52 -3.09 7.58
C ILE A 94 14.94 -3.70 6.24
N ARG A 95 15.88 -4.67 6.25
CA ARG A 95 16.29 -5.36 5.02
C ARG A 95 15.21 -6.26 4.43
N ALA A 96 14.33 -6.83 5.26
CA ALA A 96 13.16 -7.57 4.79
C ALA A 96 12.17 -6.64 4.08
N ILE A 97 11.85 -5.48 4.66
CA ILE A 97 11.00 -4.46 4.04
C ILE A 97 11.60 -4.01 2.70
N GLN A 98 12.89 -3.71 2.64
CA GLN A 98 13.58 -3.34 1.40
C GLN A 98 13.39 -4.40 0.30
N ARG A 99 13.56 -5.68 0.62
CA ARG A 99 13.34 -6.77 -0.34
C ARG A 99 11.90 -6.88 -0.83
N VAL A 100 10.93 -6.68 0.06
CA VAL A 100 9.50 -6.68 -0.30
C VAL A 100 9.19 -5.54 -1.28
N LEU A 101 9.66 -4.33 -0.98
CA LEU A 101 9.46 -3.16 -1.82
C LEU A 101 10.14 -3.30 -3.19
N HIS A 102 11.35 -3.85 -3.23
CA HIS A 102 12.02 -4.15 -4.50
C HIS A 102 11.23 -5.18 -5.33
N LYS A 103 10.78 -6.29 -4.71
CA LYS A 103 9.96 -7.28 -5.42
C LYS A 103 8.66 -6.68 -5.94
N TRP A 104 8.07 -5.76 -5.18
CA TRP A 104 6.87 -5.04 -5.61
C TRP A 104 7.15 -4.16 -6.84
N SER A 105 8.27 -3.42 -6.90
CA SER A 105 8.61 -2.60 -8.06
C SER A 105 8.80 -3.44 -9.34
N VAL A 106 9.48 -4.59 -9.22
CA VAL A 106 9.63 -5.53 -10.34
C VAL A 106 8.25 -6.00 -10.85
N THR A 107 7.35 -6.38 -9.95
CA THR A 107 5.99 -6.80 -10.34
C THR A 107 5.17 -5.68 -10.97
N LEU A 108 5.39 -4.43 -10.57
CA LEU A 108 4.74 -3.26 -11.20
C LEU A 108 5.25 -3.06 -12.63
N ALA A 109 6.56 -3.18 -12.85
CA ALA A 109 7.17 -3.05 -14.18
C ALA A 109 6.66 -4.17 -15.12
N GLU A 110 6.64 -5.42 -14.66
CA GLU A 110 6.12 -6.55 -15.44
C GLU A 110 4.65 -6.33 -15.85
N LYS A 111 3.81 -5.84 -14.96
CA LYS A 111 2.40 -5.56 -15.26
C LYS A 111 2.21 -4.35 -16.18
N ALA A 112 3.05 -3.34 -16.09
CA ALA A 112 3.00 -2.19 -17.00
C ALA A 112 3.28 -2.60 -18.44
N ASP A 113 4.12 -3.62 -18.65
CA ASP A 113 4.41 -4.17 -19.97
C ASP A 113 3.26 -5.07 -20.51
N GLU A 114 2.50 -5.73 -19.60
CA GLU A 114 1.36 -6.59 -20.00
C GLU A 114 0.07 -5.80 -20.26
N ASP A 115 -0.18 -4.70 -19.52
CA ASP A 115 -1.44 -3.93 -19.57
C ASP A 115 -1.43 -2.83 -20.65
N THR A 116 -0.48 -2.82 -21.59
CA THR A 116 -0.40 -1.82 -22.66
C THR A 116 -1.34 -2.13 -23.83
N ASP A 117 -2.63 -2.31 -23.58
CA ASP A 117 -3.65 -2.04 -24.59
C ASP A 117 -4.27 -0.66 -24.32
N PRO A 118 -3.80 0.42 -25.01
CA PRO A 118 -4.33 1.77 -24.82
C PRO A 118 -5.80 1.91 -25.23
N GLU A 119 -6.38 0.89 -25.84
CA GLU A 119 -7.77 0.85 -26.32
C GLU A 119 -8.71 0.05 -25.41
N ASP A 120 -8.25 -0.48 -24.26
CA ASP A 120 -9.18 -1.14 -23.33
C ASP A 120 -10.08 -0.11 -22.62
N GLN A 121 -11.02 0.46 -23.41
CA GLN A 121 -12.14 1.27 -22.93
C GLN A 121 -13.12 0.45 -22.06
N THR A 122 -12.83 -0.82 -21.80
CA THR A 122 -13.69 -1.73 -21.04
C THR A 122 -13.43 -1.66 -19.53
N GLN A 123 -12.41 -0.93 -19.06
CA GLN A 123 -12.16 -0.80 -17.64
C GLN A 123 -13.28 0.01 -16.96
N ARG A 124 -14.13 -0.70 -16.23
CA ARG A 124 -15.30 -0.15 -15.53
C ARG A 124 -15.04 0.11 -14.04
N VAL A 125 -14.06 -0.55 -13.44
CA VAL A 125 -13.74 -0.46 -12.02
C VAL A 125 -12.33 0.08 -11.83
N PHE A 126 -12.23 1.25 -11.21
CA PHE A 126 -10.97 1.93 -10.93
C PHE A 126 -10.61 1.77 -9.46
N LEU A 127 -9.48 1.15 -9.21
CA LEU A 127 -8.89 0.98 -7.89
C LEU A 127 -7.75 1.96 -7.72
N PRO A 128 -7.68 2.72 -6.63
CA PRO A 128 -6.48 3.46 -6.32
C PRO A 128 -5.34 2.46 -6.08
N GLY A 129 -4.26 2.61 -6.83
CA GLY A 129 -3.02 1.89 -6.56
C GLY A 129 -2.40 2.31 -5.22
N ILE A 130 -1.54 1.49 -4.67
CA ILE A 130 -0.72 1.87 -3.52
C ILE A 130 0.32 2.87 -4.03
N SER A 131 0.35 4.07 -3.44
CA SER A 131 1.39 5.03 -3.77
C SER A 131 2.74 4.59 -3.16
N VAL A 132 3.82 4.89 -3.86
CA VAL A 132 5.18 4.62 -3.36
C VAL A 132 5.41 5.29 -2.01
N ARG A 133 4.98 6.54 -1.88
CA ARG A 133 5.01 7.27 -0.61
C ARG A 133 4.38 6.45 0.51
N HIS A 134 3.12 6.03 0.34
CA HIS A 134 2.40 5.29 1.37
C HIS A 134 3.06 3.95 1.73
N ALA A 135 3.61 3.24 0.74
CA ALA A 135 4.33 2.00 0.98
C ALA A 135 5.63 2.22 1.79
N LEU A 136 6.39 3.28 1.48
CA LEU A 136 7.60 3.65 2.24
C LEU A 136 7.25 4.09 3.66
N GLU A 137 6.23 4.93 3.83
CA GLU A 137 5.72 5.37 5.14
C GLU A 137 5.31 4.17 6.00
N CYS A 138 4.48 3.27 5.46
CA CYS A 138 4.06 2.05 6.19
C CYS A 138 5.24 1.19 6.66
N GLY A 139 6.28 1.11 5.85
CA GLY A 139 7.43 0.26 6.15
C GLY A 139 8.50 0.90 7.04
N PHE A 140 8.77 2.19 6.86
CA PHE A 140 9.96 2.81 7.45
C PHE A 140 9.69 3.90 8.48
N ASP A 141 8.55 4.63 8.42
CA ASP A 141 8.31 5.75 9.34
C ASP A 141 8.32 5.35 10.82
N PRO A 142 7.60 4.30 11.27
CA PRO A 142 7.63 3.93 12.68
C PRO A 142 9.04 3.56 13.14
N ILE A 143 9.81 2.88 12.27
CA ILE A 143 11.19 2.47 12.59
C ILE A 143 12.10 3.71 12.66
N SER A 144 11.88 4.70 11.80
CA SER A 144 12.67 5.94 11.81
C SER A 144 12.47 6.72 13.09
N PHE A 145 11.22 6.79 13.57
CA PHE A 145 10.88 7.44 14.83
C PHE A 145 11.50 6.72 16.03
N ASP A 146 11.30 5.41 16.16
CA ASP A 146 11.79 4.62 17.29
C ASP A 146 13.31 4.43 17.26
N GLY A 147 13.91 4.54 16.10
CA GLY A 147 15.35 4.42 15.86
C GLY A 147 16.12 5.74 15.80
N ALA A 148 15.47 6.89 15.95
CA ALA A 148 16.06 8.23 15.75
C ALA A 148 17.35 8.45 16.57
N ASN A 149 17.39 7.98 17.81
CA ASN A 149 18.54 8.09 18.70
C ASN A 149 19.59 6.97 18.52
N ARG A 150 19.50 6.20 17.44
CA ARG A 150 20.38 5.05 17.15
C ARG A 150 21.03 5.18 15.78
N PRO A 151 22.25 5.73 15.69
CA PRO A 151 22.92 5.98 14.40
C PRO A 151 23.01 4.77 13.48
N VAL A 152 23.09 3.55 14.04
CA VAL A 152 23.13 2.31 13.24
C VAL A 152 21.79 2.06 12.53
N ILE A 153 20.66 2.38 13.15
CA ILE A 153 19.31 2.24 12.55
C ILE A 153 19.12 3.29 11.46
N THR A 154 19.40 4.56 11.76
CA THR A 154 19.31 5.65 10.76
C THR A 154 20.17 5.34 9.54
N ARG A 155 21.43 4.93 9.71
CA ARG A 155 22.29 4.52 8.59
C ARG A 155 21.73 3.33 7.80
N THR A 156 21.11 2.38 8.47
CA THR A 156 20.50 1.23 7.80
C THR A 156 19.29 1.62 6.99
N LEU A 157 18.43 2.51 7.50
CA LEU A 157 17.29 3.07 6.79
C LEU A 157 17.73 3.85 5.55
N LEU A 158 18.67 4.78 5.70
CA LEU A 158 19.23 5.56 4.59
C LEU A 158 19.85 4.65 3.52
N SER A 159 20.58 3.60 3.93
CA SER A 159 21.12 2.60 3.01
C SER A 159 20.04 1.80 2.31
N ALA A 160 18.92 1.49 2.98
CA ALA A 160 17.79 0.80 2.36
C ALA A 160 17.09 1.68 1.31
N LEU A 161 16.84 2.95 1.63
CA LEU A 161 16.26 3.92 0.70
C LEU A 161 17.16 4.15 -0.52
N SER A 162 18.47 4.34 -0.30
CA SER A 162 19.45 4.46 -1.39
C SER A 162 19.50 3.20 -2.25
N GLY A 163 19.38 2.02 -1.65
CA GLY A 163 19.33 0.75 -2.38
C GLY A 163 18.08 0.61 -3.24
N LEU A 164 16.91 1.01 -2.75
CA LEU A 164 15.66 1.03 -3.52
C LEU A 164 15.76 1.99 -4.71
N LYS A 165 16.27 3.21 -4.48
CA LYS A 165 16.51 4.21 -5.53
C LYS A 165 17.47 3.70 -6.59
N ALA A 166 18.56 3.02 -6.22
CA ALA A 166 19.52 2.46 -7.18
C ALA A 166 18.93 1.30 -8.01
N GLN A 167 17.92 0.62 -7.51
CA GLN A 167 17.25 -0.49 -8.21
C GLN A 167 16.16 -0.01 -9.17
N ASP A 168 15.44 1.04 -8.80
CA ASP A 168 14.38 1.64 -9.61
C ASP A 168 14.29 3.14 -9.31
N GLU A 169 15.10 3.92 -10.01
CA GLU A 169 15.19 5.36 -9.82
C GLU A 169 13.90 6.09 -10.18
N ALA A 170 13.23 5.64 -11.25
CA ALA A 170 12.00 6.26 -11.72
C ALA A 170 10.87 6.12 -10.69
N LEU A 171 10.81 4.98 -9.99
CA LEU A 171 9.76 4.72 -9.01
C LEU A 171 10.04 5.34 -7.65
N PHE A 172 11.28 5.24 -7.14
CA PHE A 172 11.59 5.54 -5.74
C PHE A 172 12.29 6.89 -5.49
N SER A 173 12.90 7.54 -6.49
CA SER A 173 13.80 8.68 -6.29
C SER A 173 13.19 9.78 -5.43
N ALA A 174 12.06 10.36 -5.85
CA ALA A 174 11.48 11.53 -5.18
C ALA A 174 11.06 11.23 -3.73
N GLN A 175 10.38 10.10 -3.51
CA GLN A 175 9.83 9.73 -2.21
C GLN A 175 10.90 9.22 -1.25
N ALA A 176 11.92 8.51 -1.76
CA ALA A 176 13.05 8.06 -0.94
C ALA A 176 13.92 9.24 -0.49
N ASP A 177 14.15 10.23 -1.35
CA ASP A 177 14.91 11.42 -1.00
C ASP A 177 14.16 12.27 0.04
N GLU A 178 12.84 12.43 -0.11
CA GLU A 178 12.01 13.16 0.85
C GLU A 178 12.02 12.50 2.24
N LEU A 179 11.83 11.18 2.29
CA LEU A 179 11.87 10.42 3.53
C LEU A 179 13.26 10.45 4.18
N ALA A 180 14.33 10.34 3.37
CA ALA A 180 15.69 10.45 3.86
C ALA A 180 15.99 11.82 4.46
N GLN A 181 15.50 12.91 3.86
CA GLN A 181 15.63 14.27 4.40
C GLN A 181 14.88 14.42 5.72
N ALA A 182 13.67 13.89 5.82
CA ALA A 182 12.90 13.92 7.08
C ALA A 182 13.58 13.17 8.22
N MET A 183 14.33 12.11 7.94
CA MET A 183 15.09 11.34 8.94
C MET A 183 16.37 12.06 9.42
N LEU A 184 16.83 13.08 8.70
CA LEU A 184 18.05 13.83 9.02
C LEU A 184 17.76 15.20 9.66
N ALA A 185 16.50 15.63 9.67
CA ALA A 185 16.04 16.89 10.27
C ALA A 185 15.82 16.76 11.77
#